data_fd4e2168f85a51812b23a3c2b37129da
#
_entry.id   fd4e2168f85a51812b23a3c2b37129da
#
_cell.length_a   1.000
_cell.length_b   1.000
_cell.length_c   1.000
_cell.angle_alpha   90.00
_cell.angle_beta   90.00
_cell.angle_gamma   90.00
#
_symmetry.space_group_name_H-M   'P 1'
#
loop_
_entity.id
_entity.type
_entity.pdbx_description
1 polymer ?
#
loop_
_entity_poly.entity_id
_entity_poly.type
_entity_poly.pdbx_seq_one_letter_code
_entity_poly.pdbx_strand_id
1 'polypeptide(L)'
;MTFIITTPPAVEPVTLDDARAQVRVASVQEDELLTRLIGAARQHVERTIRRALITQGWRLYLDDWPPGRVVRLPVTPVQAVTSVTVFDAEGMPVALDAADYDLDGISAPARLKVKAGAGASSRSLNGIEIELTAGYGDAGEDVPAPLRQAILLLVAHWFEHREAGIDAATASIPFGFDALVAGYRVPRL
;
A
#
# COMPACT_ATOMS: atom_id res chain seq x y z
N MET A 1 -13.57 -9.49 5.12
CA MET A 1 -12.12 -9.27 4.99
C MET A 1 -11.83 -7.78 5.15
N THR A 2 -11.05 -7.41 6.14
CA THR A 2 -10.61 -6.03 6.44
C THR A 2 -9.09 -6.03 6.52
N PHE A 3 -8.44 -4.96 6.06
CA PHE A 3 -6.99 -4.79 6.23
C PHE A 3 -6.65 -3.37 6.65
N ILE A 4 -5.62 -3.25 7.48
CA ILE A 4 -5.19 -1.98 8.06
C ILE A 4 -3.67 -1.87 8.00
N ILE A 5 -3.18 -0.62 7.96
CA ILE A 5 -1.75 -0.33 8.14
C ILE A 5 -1.43 -0.39 9.64
N THR A 6 -0.47 -1.21 10.03
CA THR A 6 0.03 -1.30 11.41
C THR A 6 1.30 -0.47 11.61
N THR A 7 2.12 -0.37 10.56
CA THR A 7 3.33 0.44 10.55
C THR A 7 3.34 1.27 9.28
N PRO A 8 3.19 2.60 9.37
CA PRO A 8 3.27 3.49 8.20
C PRO A 8 4.68 3.51 7.62
N PRO A 9 4.86 3.98 6.37
CA PRO A 9 6.18 4.13 5.77
C PRO A 9 7.03 5.12 6.57
N ALA A 10 8.32 4.79 6.74
CA ALA A 10 9.26 5.62 7.50
C ALA A 10 9.74 6.85 6.72
N VAL A 11 9.69 6.78 5.38
CA VAL A 11 10.13 7.84 4.46
C VAL A 11 9.12 8.01 3.34
N GLU A 12 9.25 9.11 2.60
CA GLU A 12 8.46 9.33 1.38
C GLU A 12 9.26 8.91 0.14
N PRO A 13 8.58 8.50 -0.97
CA PRO A 13 9.23 8.09 -2.23
C PRO A 13 9.98 9.20 -2.96
N VAL A 14 9.66 10.45 -2.66
CA VAL A 14 10.29 11.65 -3.21
C VAL A 14 10.66 12.60 -2.09
N THR A 15 11.75 13.33 -2.28
CA THR A 15 12.24 14.29 -1.27
C THR A 15 11.51 15.63 -1.38
N LEU A 16 11.63 16.45 -0.33
CA LEU A 16 11.15 17.83 -0.37
C LEU A 16 11.91 18.66 -1.44
N ASP A 17 13.18 18.37 -1.66
CA ASP A 17 13.98 19.06 -2.67
C ASP A 17 13.53 18.68 -4.09
N ASP A 18 13.16 17.42 -4.33
CA ASP A 18 12.54 17.01 -5.60
C ASP A 18 11.23 17.77 -5.85
N ALA A 19 10.40 17.89 -4.81
CA ALA A 19 9.15 18.63 -4.90
C ALA A 19 9.36 20.11 -5.16
N ARG A 20 10.31 20.78 -4.45
CA ARG A 20 10.68 22.17 -4.70
C ARG A 20 11.18 22.40 -6.12
N ALA A 21 12.05 21.52 -6.61
CA ALA A 21 12.54 21.56 -7.97
C ALA A 21 11.41 21.43 -9.00
N GLN A 22 10.48 20.51 -8.76
CA GLN A 22 9.31 20.28 -9.62
C GLN A 22 8.40 21.52 -9.73
N VAL A 23 8.11 22.18 -8.59
CA VAL A 23 7.24 23.37 -8.56
C VAL A 23 8.01 24.68 -8.75
N ARG A 24 9.36 24.64 -8.90
CA ARG A 24 10.24 25.78 -9.08
C ARG A 24 10.15 26.82 -7.94
N VAL A 25 10.03 26.35 -6.70
CA VAL A 25 9.99 27.19 -5.51
C VAL A 25 11.29 27.05 -4.74
N ALA A 26 11.92 28.19 -4.46
CA ALA A 26 13.14 28.26 -3.67
C ALA A 26 12.88 28.66 -2.19
N SER A 27 11.67 29.13 -1.87
CA SER A 27 11.31 29.60 -0.53
C SER A 27 10.96 28.43 0.40
N VAL A 28 11.51 28.45 1.61
CA VAL A 28 11.18 27.51 2.69
C VAL A 28 9.77 27.70 3.26
N GLN A 29 9.09 28.79 2.93
CA GLN A 29 7.75 29.08 3.42
C GLN A 29 6.70 28.06 2.95
N GLU A 30 6.95 27.38 1.83
CA GLU A 30 6.04 26.40 1.25
C GLU A 30 6.35 24.95 1.66
N ASP A 31 7.38 24.73 2.47
CA ASP A 31 7.88 23.39 2.81
C ASP A 31 6.84 22.53 3.50
N GLU A 32 6.13 23.10 4.45
CA GLU A 32 5.10 22.37 5.19
C GLU A 32 3.94 21.95 4.25
N LEU A 33 3.57 22.82 3.32
CA LEU A 33 2.57 22.50 2.32
C LEU A 33 3.07 21.38 1.38
N LEU A 34 4.29 21.52 0.86
CA LEU A 34 4.87 20.51 -0.03
C LEU A 34 5.00 19.16 0.65
N THR A 35 5.40 19.11 1.91
CA THR A 35 5.48 17.88 2.69
C THR A 35 4.10 17.19 2.80
N ARG A 36 3.04 17.96 3.09
CA ARG A 36 1.67 17.42 3.11
C ARG A 36 1.22 16.91 1.74
N LEU A 37 1.55 17.64 0.68
CA LEU A 37 1.19 17.24 -0.69
C LEU A 37 1.92 15.98 -1.12
N ILE A 38 3.19 15.79 -0.75
CA ILE A 38 3.96 14.55 -1.02
C ILE A 38 3.24 13.35 -0.39
N GLY A 39 2.92 13.42 0.90
CA GLY A 39 2.22 12.33 1.58
C GLY A 39 0.84 12.04 0.99
N ALA A 40 0.08 13.07 0.61
CA ALA A 40 -1.22 12.91 -0.04
C ALA A 40 -1.08 12.28 -1.44
N ALA A 41 -0.08 12.71 -2.23
CA ALA A 41 0.18 12.19 -3.57
C ALA A 41 0.63 10.71 -3.51
N ARG A 42 1.52 10.35 -2.58
CA ARG A 42 1.89 8.95 -2.33
C ARG A 42 0.65 8.10 -2.06
N GLN A 43 -0.19 8.50 -1.10
CA GLN A 43 -1.40 7.75 -0.76
C GLN A 43 -2.37 7.64 -1.93
N HIS A 44 -2.47 8.66 -2.78
CA HIS A 44 -3.30 8.63 -3.98
C HIS A 44 -2.77 7.60 -4.99
N VAL A 45 -1.45 7.60 -5.25
CA VAL A 45 -0.80 6.63 -6.14
C VAL A 45 -1.01 5.21 -5.59
N GLU A 46 -0.68 4.95 -4.32
CA GLU A 46 -0.83 3.63 -3.68
C GLU A 46 -2.24 3.07 -3.81
N ARG A 47 -3.27 3.91 -3.55
CA ARG A 47 -4.69 3.51 -3.71
C ARG A 47 -5.05 3.21 -5.16
N THR A 48 -4.54 4.03 -6.09
CA THR A 48 -4.83 3.89 -7.53
C THR A 48 -4.26 2.61 -8.11
N ILE A 49 -3.03 2.23 -7.72
CA ILE A 49 -2.34 1.04 -8.24
C ILE A 49 -2.47 -0.18 -7.33
N ARG A 50 -2.94 -0.03 -6.08
CA ARG A 50 -3.01 -1.08 -5.03
C ARG A 50 -1.65 -1.67 -4.69
N ARG A 51 -0.65 -0.82 -4.59
CA ARG A 51 0.70 -1.20 -4.18
C ARG A 51 1.15 -0.29 -3.05
N ALA A 52 1.86 -0.86 -2.09
CA ALA A 52 2.67 -0.08 -1.16
C ALA A 52 3.94 0.37 -1.87
N LEU A 53 4.33 1.63 -1.74
CA LEU A 53 5.53 2.16 -2.39
C LEU A 53 6.76 1.96 -1.51
N ILE A 54 6.71 2.41 -0.27
CA ILE A 54 7.76 2.20 0.73
C ILE A 54 7.31 1.06 1.64
N THR A 55 8.24 0.35 2.24
CA THR A 55 7.96 -0.72 3.20
C THR A 55 7.03 -0.26 4.30
N GLN A 56 5.93 -1.01 4.47
CA GLN A 56 4.85 -0.76 5.42
C GLN A 56 4.42 -2.07 6.06
N GLY A 57 4.03 -2.02 7.33
CA GLY A 57 3.41 -3.14 8.02
C GLY A 57 1.90 -3.13 7.82
N TRP A 58 1.34 -4.29 7.54
CA TRP A 58 -0.09 -4.48 7.29
C TRP A 58 -0.63 -5.64 8.10
N ARG A 59 -1.89 -5.54 8.50
CA ARG A 59 -2.63 -6.64 9.12
C ARG A 59 -3.93 -6.86 8.39
N LEU A 60 -4.17 -8.12 8.03
CA LEU A 60 -5.38 -8.59 7.36
C LEU A 60 -6.19 -9.43 8.33
N TYR A 61 -7.51 -9.18 8.38
CA TYR A 61 -8.47 -9.93 9.17
C TYR A 61 -9.40 -10.72 8.26
N LEU A 62 -9.60 -11.99 8.60
CA LEU A 62 -10.55 -12.89 7.95
C LEU A 62 -11.41 -13.56 9.04
N ASP A 63 -12.65 -13.85 8.70
CA ASP A 63 -13.55 -14.62 9.57
C ASP A 63 -13.24 -16.12 9.46
N ASP A 64 -12.95 -16.59 8.24
CA ASP A 64 -12.61 -17.98 7.95
C ASP A 64 -11.69 -18.05 6.72
N TRP A 65 -11.07 -19.20 6.53
CA TRP A 65 -10.24 -19.48 5.34
C TRP A 65 -11.09 -19.51 4.07
N PRO A 66 -10.67 -18.81 3.00
CA PRO A 66 -11.39 -18.89 1.72
C PRO A 66 -11.30 -20.30 1.13
N PRO A 67 -12.17 -20.64 0.16
CA PRO A 67 -12.14 -21.91 -0.54
C PRO A 67 -10.75 -22.23 -1.09
N GLY A 68 -10.29 -23.47 -0.84
CA GLY A 68 -8.95 -23.89 -1.21
C GLY A 68 -7.84 -23.33 -0.34
N ARG A 69 -8.15 -22.57 0.72
CA ARG A 69 -7.19 -22.00 1.69
C ARG A 69 -6.11 -21.14 1.02
N VAL A 70 -6.49 -20.41 -0.03
CA VAL A 70 -5.64 -19.44 -0.73
C VAL A 70 -6.15 -18.04 -0.47
N VAL A 71 -5.43 -17.28 0.34
CA VAL A 71 -5.72 -15.88 0.64
C VAL A 71 -5.04 -15.01 -0.41
N ARG A 72 -5.80 -14.18 -1.11
CA ARG A 72 -5.26 -13.12 -1.96
C ARG A 72 -4.94 -11.91 -1.09
N LEU A 73 -3.69 -11.50 -1.07
CA LEU A 73 -3.23 -10.38 -0.25
C LEU A 73 -3.57 -9.07 -0.96
N PRO A 74 -4.22 -8.11 -0.25
CA PRO A 74 -4.79 -6.92 -0.90
C PRO A 74 -3.76 -5.86 -1.29
N VAL A 75 -2.51 -6.01 -0.87
CA VAL A 75 -1.40 -5.10 -1.12
C VAL A 75 -0.22 -5.85 -1.75
N THR A 76 0.52 -5.20 -2.63
CA THR A 76 1.75 -5.72 -3.26
C THR A 76 2.77 -4.59 -3.43
N PRO A 77 4.05 -4.88 -3.70
CA PRO A 77 4.69 -6.18 -3.58
C PRO A 77 4.78 -6.62 -2.12
N VAL A 78 4.51 -7.88 -1.85
CA VAL A 78 4.66 -8.45 -0.51
C VAL A 78 6.10 -8.90 -0.34
N GLN A 79 6.76 -8.41 0.70
CA GLN A 79 8.13 -8.77 1.05
C GLN A 79 8.16 -10.02 1.93
N ALA A 80 7.32 -10.05 2.97
CA ALA A 80 7.23 -11.17 3.89
C ALA A 80 5.85 -11.24 4.57
N VAL A 81 5.45 -12.44 4.97
CA VAL A 81 4.41 -12.67 5.98
C VAL A 81 5.13 -12.84 7.31
N THR A 82 4.83 -11.93 8.26
CA THR A 82 5.50 -11.90 9.57
C THR A 82 4.85 -12.82 10.58
N SER A 83 3.52 -12.96 10.51
CA SER A 83 2.79 -13.92 11.32
C SER A 83 1.45 -14.31 10.67
N VAL A 84 0.99 -15.51 10.99
CA VAL A 84 -0.37 -15.98 10.72
C VAL A 84 -0.91 -16.51 12.05
N THR A 85 -1.96 -15.89 12.55
CA THR A 85 -2.56 -16.24 13.85
C THR A 85 -4.01 -16.62 13.67
N VAL A 86 -4.45 -17.70 14.27
CA VAL A 86 -5.84 -18.10 14.38
C VAL A 86 -6.30 -17.99 15.81
N PHE A 87 -7.61 -17.76 16.02
CA PHE A 87 -8.20 -17.62 17.35
C PHE A 87 -9.18 -18.76 17.59
N ASP A 88 -9.13 -19.34 18.77
CA ASP A 88 -10.13 -20.30 19.22
C ASP A 88 -11.47 -19.62 19.63
N ALA A 89 -12.42 -20.41 20.13
CA ALA A 89 -13.74 -19.91 20.53
C ALA A 89 -13.65 -18.98 21.75
N GLU A 90 -12.67 -19.15 22.60
CA GLU A 90 -12.38 -18.35 23.79
C GLU A 90 -11.59 -17.06 23.44
N GLY A 91 -11.13 -16.93 22.17
CA GLY A 91 -10.34 -15.81 21.68
C GLY A 91 -8.85 -15.91 21.99
N MET A 92 -8.36 -17.10 22.32
CA MET A 92 -6.92 -17.31 22.53
C MET A 92 -6.19 -17.43 21.18
N PRO A 93 -5.07 -16.71 21.00
CA PRO A 93 -4.30 -16.75 19.77
C PRO A 93 -3.45 -18.00 19.68
N VAL A 94 -3.43 -18.60 18.49
CA VAL A 94 -2.54 -19.70 18.11
C VAL A 94 -1.80 -19.29 16.84
N ALA A 95 -0.49 -19.10 16.94
CA ALA A 95 0.33 -18.79 15.79
C ALA A 95 0.60 -20.07 14.96
N LEU A 96 0.51 -19.94 13.63
CA LEU A 96 0.91 -21.00 12.70
C LEU A 96 2.43 -21.00 12.52
N ASP A 97 3.00 -22.18 12.40
CA ASP A 97 4.39 -22.31 11.99
C ASP A 97 4.57 -21.83 10.54
N ALA A 98 5.74 -21.24 10.24
CA ALA A 98 6.08 -20.83 8.87
C ALA A 98 6.06 -22.00 7.87
N ALA A 99 6.23 -23.24 8.35
CA ALA A 99 6.09 -24.44 7.55
C ALA A 99 4.65 -24.78 7.14
N ASP A 100 3.64 -24.17 7.77
CA ASP A 100 2.22 -24.45 7.52
C ASP A 100 1.62 -23.61 6.38
N TYR A 101 2.37 -22.68 5.81
CA TYR A 101 1.90 -21.86 4.70
C TYR A 101 3.02 -21.55 3.69
N ASP A 102 2.62 -21.26 2.46
CA ASP A 102 3.51 -20.85 1.38
C ASP A 102 3.10 -19.48 0.86
N LEU A 103 4.07 -18.56 0.70
CA LEU A 103 3.87 -17.23 0.13
C LEU A 103 4.27 -17.22 -1.34
N ASP A 104 3.34 -16.86 -2.21
CA ASP A 104 3.61 -16.44 -3.58
C ASP A 104 3.59 -14.90 -3.64
N GLY A 105 4.74 -14.29 -3.40
CA GLY A 105 4.95 -12.85 -3.47
C GLY A 105 5.18 -12.32 -4.88
N ILE A 106 5.38 -13.20 -5.88
CA ILE A 106 5.65 -12.82 -7.28
C ILE A 106 4.36 -12.42 -8.01
N SER A 107 3.27 -13.14 -7.72
CA SER A 107 1.97 -12.83 -8.32
C SER A 107 1.43 -11.47 -7.87
N ALA A 108 0.63 -10.83 -8.71
CA ALA A 108 -0.11 -9.61 -8.37
C ALA A 108 -1.62 -9.80 -8.66
N PRO A 109 -2.47 -9.95 -7.64
CA PRO A 109 -2.17 -9.89 -6.21
C PRO A 109 -1.33 -11.08 -5.71
N ALA A 110 -0.51 -10.84 -4.69
CA ALA A 110 0.22 -11.89 -3.99
C ALA A 110 -0.73 -12.88 -3.29
N ARG A 111 -0.27 -14.11 -3.05
CA ARG A 111 -1.11 -15.17 -2.51
C ARG A 111 -0.43 -15.89 -1.35
N LEU A 112 -1.18 -16.13 -0.30
CA LEU A 112 -0.79 -16.98 0.81
C LEU A 112 -1.60 -18.28 0.75
N LYS A 113 -0.92 -19.42 0.64
CA LYS A 113 -1.54 -20.75 0.64
C LYS A 113 -1.29 -21.40 2.01
N VAL A 114 -2.35 -21.70 2.74
CA VAL A 114 -2.25 -22.42 4.01
C VAL A 114 -2.49 -23.91 3.79
N LYS A 115 -1.69 -24.77 4.40
CA LYS A 115 -1.74 -26.23 4.27
C LYS A 115 -3.04 -26.79 4.87
N ALA A 116 -3.51 -27.90 4.31
CA ALA A 116 -4.68 -28.59 4.84
C ALA A 116 -4.43 -29.06 6.27
N GLY A 117 -5.40 -28.83 7.15
CA GLY A 117 -5.32 -29.20 8.55
C GLY A 117 -4.64 -28.20 9.48
N ALA A 118 -3.85 -27.27 8.95
CA ALA A 118 -3.26 -26.20 9.76
C ALA A 118 -4.27 -25.07 10.06
N GLY A 119 -4.17 -24.43 11.21
CA GLY A 119 -4.87 -23.20 11.53
C GLY A 119 -6.40 -23.30 11.44
N ALA A 120 -7.01 -24.19 12.20
CA ALA A 120 -8.46 -24.17 12.38
C ALA A 120 -8.83 -23.00 13.31
N SER A 121 -9.68 -22.06 12.83
CA SER A 121 -10.26 -21.03 13.69
C SER A 121 -11.66 -21.46 14.14
N SER A 122 -11.98 -21.20 15.39
CA SER A 122 -13.31 -21.43 15.93
C SER A 122 -14.05 -20.13 16.24
N ARG A 123 -13.36 -18.98 16.14
CA ARG A 123 -13.96 -17.65 16.32
C ARG A 123 -14.74 -17.26 15.09
N SER A 124 -15.98 -16.80 15.26
CA SER A 124 -16.91 -16.51 14.16
C SER A 124 -16.60 -15.22 13.38
N LEU A 125 -15.94 -14.24 14.03
CA LEU A 125 -15.58 -12.95 13.41
C LEU A 125 -14.11 -12.64 13.68
N ASN A 126 -13.38 -12.22 12.67
CA ASN A 126 -11.94 -11.90 12.76
C ASN A 126 -11.15 -13.04 13.42
N GLY A 127 -11.49 -14.29 13.06
CA GLY A 127 -10.86 -15.48 13.62
C GLY A 127 -9.45 -15.76 13.09
N ILE A 128 -9.00 -15.00 12.08
CA ILE A 128 -7.69 -15.15 11.46
C ILE A 128 -7.07 -13.77 11.29
N GLU A 129 -5.83 -13.62 11.73
CA GLU A 129 -4.99 -12.45 11.49
C GLU A 129 -3.76 -12.85 10.68
N ILE A 130 -3.44 -12.07 9.64
CA ILE A 130 -2.22 -12.24 8.85
C ILE A 130 -1.48 -10.90 8.89
N GLU A 131 -0.30 -10.91 9.47
CA GLU A 131 0.61 -9.77 9.43
C GLU A 131 1.63 -9.93 8.32
N LEU A 132 1.89 -8.85 7.61
CA LEU A 132 2.82 -8.85 6.49
C LEU A 132 3.51 -7.50 6.32
N THR A 133 4.64 -7.51 5.65
CA THR A 133 5.32 -6.33 5.15
C THR A 133 5.19 -6.27 3.64
N ALA A 134 4.92 -5.06 3.12
CA ALA A 134 4.80 -4.81 1.69
C ALA A 134 5.39 -3.45 1.33
N GLY A 135 5.94 -3.36 0.12
CA GLY A 135 6.61 -2.18 -0.42
C GLY A 135 7.73 -2.58 -1.37
N TYR A 136 8.21 -1.63 -2.17
CA TYR A 136 9.35 -1.89 -3.05
C TYR A 136 10.68 -1.95 -2.29
N GLY A 137 10.80 -1.20 -1.18
CA GLY A 137 11.97 -1.14 -0.32
C GLY A 137 11.85 -0.05 0.73
N ASP A 138 12.93 0.19 1.47
CA ASP A 138 12.97 1.11 2.60
C ASP A 138 13.34 2.55 2.18
N ALA A 139 13.87 2.72 0.98
CA ALA A 139 14.33 4.01 0.46
C ALA A 139 13.50 4.49 -0.73
N GLY A 140 13.47 5.81 -0.95
CA GLY A 140 12.74 6.41 -2.07
C GLY A 140 13.22 5.92 -3.45
N GLU A 141 14.52 5.64 -3.58
CA GLU A 141 15.12 5.10 -4.80
C GLU A 141 14.69 3.68 -5.15
N ASP A 142 14.21 2.89 -4.19
CA ASP A 142 13.67 1.55 -4.43
C ASP A 142 12.35 1.60 -5.21
N VAL A 143 11.67 2.75 -5.16
CA VAL A 143 10.40 2.96 -5.86
C VAL A 143 10.68 3.24 -7.34
N PRO A 144 10.01 2.54 -8.27
CA PRO A 144 10.19 2.76 -9.71
C PRO A 144 10.03 4.22 -10.11
N ALA A 145 10.96 4.72 -10.95
CA ALA A 145 10.99 6.13 -11.38
C ALA A 145 9.66 6.66 -11.94
N PRO A 146 8.87 5.90 -12.75
CA PRO A 146 7.55 6.35 -13.19
C PRO A 146 6.57 6.66 -12.05
N LEU A 147 6.61 5.88 -10.96
CA LEU A 147 5.75 6.12 -9.80
C LEU A 147 6.18 7.34 -9.00
N ARG A 148 7.49 7.57 -8.86
CA ARG A 148 8.03 8.80 -8.26
C ARG A 148 7.65 10.03 -9.09
N GLN A 149 7.75 9.94 -10.43
CA GLN A 149 7.32 11.01 -11.32
C GLN A 149 5.81 11.27 -11.24
N ALA A 150 4.99 10.23 -11.08
CA ALA A 150 3.55 10.37 -10.89
C ALA A 150 3.21 11.15 -9.60
N ILE A 151 3.96 10.91 -8.51
CA ILE A 151 3.83 11.67 -7.26
C ILE A 151 4.18 13.15 -7.50
N LEU A 152 5.32 13.43 -8.12
CA LEU A 152 5.75 14.82 -8.38
C LEU A 152 4.76 15.58 -9.29
N LEU A 153 4.15 14.88 -10.25
CA LEU A 153 3.11 15.43 -11.12
C LEU A 153 1.86 15.86 -10.31
N LEU A 154 1.42 15.00 -9.38
CA LEU A 154 0.30 15.32 -8.49
C LEU A 154 0.64 16.47 -7.54
N VAL A 155 1.85 16.45 -6.96
CA VAL A 155 2.32 17.55 -6.08
C VAL A 155 2.27 18.89 -6.82
N ALA A 156 2.84 18.96 -8.03
CA ALA A 156 2.83 20.19 -8.83
C ALA A 156 1.40 20.63 -9.16
N HIS A 157 0.57 19.70 -9.61
CA HIS A 157 -0.82 20.01 -9.94
C HIS A 157 -1.60 20.56 -8.75
N TRP A 158 -1.52 19.93 -7.59
CA TRP A 158 -2.23 20.37 -6.39
C TRP A 158 -1.62 21.64 -5.78
N PHE A 159 -0.32 21.85 -5.96
CA PHE A 159 0.34 23.07 -5.55
C PHE A 159 -0.13 24.29 -6.36
N GLU A 160 -0.32 24.15 -7.68
CA GLU A 160 -0.81 25.21 -8.56
C GLU A 160 -2.30 25.49 -8.37
N HIS A 161 -3.10 24.45 -8.04
CA HIS A 161 -4.57 24.53 -7.92
C HIS A 161 -5.01 24.42 -6.45
N ARG A 162 -4.49 25.30 -5.59
CA ARG A 162 -4.77 25.29 -4.14
C ARG A 162 -6.17 25.69 -3.77
N GLU A 163 -6.87 26.45 -4.63
CA GLU A 163 -8.20 26.97 -4.36
C GLU A 163 -9.28 26.05 -4.95
N ALA A 164 -10.19 25.61 -4.09
CA ALA A 164 -11.28 24.70 -4.43
C ALA A 164 -12.39 25.35 -5.32
N GLY A 165 -12.15 26.52 -5.88
CA GLY A 165 -13.16 27.36 -6.54
C GLY A 165 -13.05 27.46 -8.06
N ILE A 166 -12.13 26.75 -8.71
CA ILE A 166 -11.91 26.89 -10.15
C ILE A 166 -12.43 25.65 -10.87
N ASP A 167 -13.22 25.86 -11.90
CA ASP A 167 -13.87 24.92 -12.83
C ASP A 167 -13.58 23.43 -12.66
N ALA A 168 -14.64 22.59 -12.68
CA ALA A 168 -14.58 21.14 -12.60
C ALA A 168 -13.60 20.48 -13.61
N ALA A 169 -13.22 21.18 -14.68
CA ALA A 169 -12.21 20.76 -15.64
C ALA A 169 -10.78 20.82 -15.08
N THR A 170 -10.51 21.69 -14.09
CA THR A 170 -9.18 21.87 -13.48
C THR A 170 -8.95 20.93 -12.29
N ALA A 171 -10.02 20.33 -11.74
CA ALA A 171 -9.93 19.32 -10.69
C ALA A 171 -9.56 17.92 -11.23
N SER A 172 -9.35 17.78 -12.55
CA SER A 172 -8.97 16.51 -13.17
C SER A 172 -7.54 16.11 -12.81
N ILE A 173 -7.30 14.79 -12.75
CA ILE A 173 -5.96 14.22 -12.62
C ILE A 173 -5.08 14.73 -13.76
N PRO A 174 -3.81 15.12 -13.51
CA PRO A 174 -2.92 15.66 -14.54
C PRO A 174 -2.79 14.73 -15.75
N PHE A 175 -2.79 15.32 -16.95
CA PHE A 175 -2.53 14.57 -18.18
C PHE A 175 -1.17 13.85 -18.08
N GLY A 176 -1.15 12.55 -18.38
CA GLY A 176 0.04 11.71 -18.28
C GLY A 176 0.17 10.91 -16.99
N PHE A 177 -0.56 11.24 -15.91
CA PHE A 177 -0.56 10.45 -14.67
C PHE A 177 -0.94 8.99 -14.93
N ASP A 178 -2.05 8.78 -15.64
CA ASP A 178 -2.54 7.42 -15.95
C ASP A 178 -1.53 6.60 -16.76
N ALA A 179 -0.81 7.22 -17.69
CA ALA A 179 0.24 6.54 -18.46
C ALA A 179 1.40 6.06 -17.57
N LEU A 180 1.79 6.88 -16.57
CA LEU A 180 2.86 6.54 -15.64
C LEU A 180 2.50 5.37 -14.72
N VAL A 181 1.25 5.27 -14.31
CA VAL A 181 0.81 4.26 -13.33
C VAL A 181 0.17 3.02 -13.96
N ALA A 182 -0.18 3.05 -15.25
CA ALA A 182 -0.94 1.99 -15.92
C ALA A 182 -0.32 0.59 -15.78
N GLY A 183 0.99 0.48 -15.99
CA GLY A 183 1.73 -0.80 -15.91
C GLY A 183 1.88 -1.36 -14.50
N TYR A 184 1.54 -0.56 -13.48
CA TYR A 184 1.68 -0.95 -12.06
C TYR A 184 0.33 -1.29 -11.40
N ARG A 185 -0.79 -1.04 -12.05
CA ARG A 185 -2.12 -1.32 -11.49
C ARG A 185 -2.33 -2.82 -11.28
N VAL A 186 -2.77 -3.20 -10.09
CA VAL A 186 -3.19 -4.56 -9.79
C VAL A 186 -4.65 -4.72 -10.22
N PRO A 187 -4.99 -5.71 -11.09
CA PRO A 187 -6.35 -5.93 -11.54
C PRO A 187 -7.32 -6.21 -10.38
N ARG A 188 -8.57 -5.76 -10.52
CA ARG A 188 -9.68 -6.25 -9.71
C ARG A 188 -10.10 -7.61 -10.25
N LEU A 189 -9.95 -8.63 -9.43
CA LEU A 189 -10.46 -9.99 -9.71
C LEU A 189 -11.76 -10.20 -8.94
#